data_b46dd9e9ff29d305b021bf8022ed63ce
#
_entry.id   b46dd9e9ff29d305b021bf8022ed63ce
#
_cell.length_a   1.000
_cell.length_b   1.000
_cell.length_c   1.000
_cell.angle_alpha   90.00
_cell.angle_beta   90.00
_cell.angle_gamma   90.00
#
_symmetry.space_group_name_H-M   'P 1'
#
loop_
_entity.id
_entity.type
_entity.pdbx_description
1 polymer ?
#
loop_
_entity_poly.entity_id
_entity_poly.type
_entity_poly.pdbx_seq_one_letter_code
_entity_poly.pdbx_strand_id
1 'polypeptide(L)'
;VLQQRQLAIVGARYPSPTGLEIAYQFANELSERGFAITSGLARGIDGAAHQGALAANGTTIAVLGSGLDNIYPNCHQSLAQTILKKGGVLLSEFLPCSLPKAAHFPRRNRIISGLSLGVIVIEASLKSGSLITAAYALEQGREVFALPGSIRNSLSQGCHALLKEGATLIENCEDVVQGLSFLSNPISKRMVGNKALFDKSTKKLVSTVEQGHEFIGHNKGQDRVLNKTDELNPAQRLDIATLDSQDIKLVECLGFETTSVDTLIARTGLRVDKLLARLLTLELQGYISVVPGGYVRK
;
A
#
# COMPACT_ATOMS: atom_id res chain seq x y z
N VAL A 1 -11.76 13.74 16.85
CA VAL A 1 -11.22 12.95 15.72
C VAL A 1 -10.68 11.60 16.21
N LEU A 2 -9.77 11.56 17.21
CA LEU A 2 -9.14 10.31 17.67
C LEU A 2 -10.11 9.29 18.30
N GLN A 3 -11.30 9.70 18.71
CA GLN A 3 -12.34 8.83 19.27
C GLN A 3 -13.30 8.26 18.20
N GLN A 4 -13.17 8.69 16.96
CA GLN A 4 -13.97 8.15 15.86
C GLN A 4 -13.57 6.68 15.59
N ARG A 5 -14.49 5.91 14.98
CA ARG A 5 -14.18 4.56 14.48
C ARG A 5 -13.18 4.67 13.35
N GLN A 6 -12.01 4.08 13.52
CA GLN A 6 -10.90 4.22 12.57
C GLN A 6 -10.58 2.90 11.89
N LEU A 7 -10.22 2.99 10.61
CA LEU A 7 -9.66 1.90 9.83
C LEU A 7 -8.31 2.33 9.26
N ALA A 8 -7.31 1.47 9.40
CA ALA A 8 -6.03 1.70 8.76
C ALA A 8 -6.03 1.16 7.33
N ILE A 9 -5.50 1.94 6.38
CA ILE A 9 -5.21 1.49 5.01
C ILE A 9 -3.73 1.67 4.78
N VAL A 10 -3.04 0.58 4.47
CA VAL A 10 -1.58 0.55 4.27
C VAL A 10 -1.21 -0.35 3.08
N GLY A 11 -0.01 -0.14 2.52
CA GLY A 11 0.42 -0.98 1.40
C GLY A 11 1.75 -0.58 0.80
N ALA A 12 1.94 -0.92 -0.47
CA ALA A 12 3.15 -0.65 -1.22
C ALA A 12 3.40 0.85 -1.38
N ARG A 13 4.69 1.25 -1.30
CA ARG A 13 5.12 2.64 -1.58
C ARG A 13 5.18 2.95 -3.08
N TYR A 14 5.32 1.92 -3.90
CA TYR A 14 5.28 1.94 -5.36
C TYR A 14 4.26 0.90 -5.82
N PRO A 15 2.97 1.19 -5.64
CA PRO A 15 1.89 0.27 -6.02
C PRO A 15 1.66 0.29 -7.53
N SER A 16 0.87 -0.67 -8.01
CA SER A 16 0.31 -0.60 -9.35
C SER A 16 -0.72 0.54 -9.46
N PRO A 17 -1.02 1.00 -10.69
CA PRO A 17 -2.11 1.96 -10.89
C PRO A 17 -3.45 1.48 -10.32
N THR A 18 -3.76 0.18 -10.49
CA THR A 18 -4.96 -0.46 -9.91
C THR A 18 -4.93 -0.42 -8.39
N GLY A 19 -3.77 -0.67 -7.75
CA GLY A 19 -3.62 -0.57 -6.30
C GLY A 19 -3.89 0.84 -5.77
N LEU A 20 -3.46 1.89 -6.48
CA LEU A 20 -3.76 3.28 -6.14
C LEU A 20 -5.26 3.58 -6.22
N GLU A 21 -5.91 3.15 -7.31
CA GLU A 21 -7.35 3.32 -7.53
C GLU A 21 -8.16 2.63 -6.43
N ILE A 22 -7.83 1.39 -6.11
CA ILE A 22 -8.49 0.62 -5.06
C ILE A 22 -8.30 1.29 -3.69
N ALA A 23 -7.09 1.72 -3.34
CA ALA A 23 -6.83 2.41 -2.07
C ALA A 23 -7.66 3.68 -1.93
N TYR A 24 -7.75 4.47 -3.01
CA TYR A 24 -8.57 5.66 -3.05
C TYR A 24 -10.06 5.34 -2.90
N GLN A 25 -10.59 4.35 -3.64
CA GLN A 25 -12.00 3.96 -3.60
C GLN A 25 -12.39 3.43 -2.22
N PHE A 26 -11.61 2.49 -1.65
CA PHE A 26 -11.87 1.96 -0.31
C PHE A 26 -11.88 3.07 0.75
N ALA A 27 -10.90 3.99 0.70
CA ALA A 27 -10.85 5.10 1.64
C ALA A 27 -12.04 6.04 1.50
N ASN A 28 -12.48 6.31 0.26
CA ASN A 28 -13.64 7.14 -0.02
C ASN A 28 -14.92 6.50 0.52
N GLU A 29 -15.24 5.27 0.11
CA GLU A 29 -16.45 4.57 0.52
C GLU A 29 -16.53 4.32 2.03
N LEU A 30 -15.40 3.94 2.67
CA LEU A 30 -15.36 3.74 4.12
C LEU A 30 -15.55 5.04 4.87
N SER A 31 -15.05 6.17 4.32
CA SER A 31 -15.29 7.49 4.89
C SER A 31 -16.75 7.93 4.79
N GLU A 32 -17.42 7.64 3.66
CA GLU A 32 -18.87 7.87 3.51
C GLU A 32 -19.70 7.06 4.52
N ARG A 33 -19.21 5.89 4.93
CA ARG A 33 -19.81 5.06 5.98
C ARG A 33 -19.45 5.51 7.40
N GLY A 34 -18.76 6.63 7.56
CA GLY A 34 -18.45 7.27 8.85
C GLY A 34 -17.18 6.73 9.54
N PHE A 35 -16.32 6.00 8.85
CA PHE A 35 -15.00 5.64 9.36
C PHE A 35 -13.99 6.74 9.10
N ALA A 36 -13.15 7.05 10.08
CA ALA A 36 -11.94 7.82 9.86
C ALA A 36 -10.84 6.91 9.28
N ILE A 37 -10.09 7.42 8.30
CA ILE A 37 -9.02 6.66 7.66
C ILE A 37 -7.69 7.04 8.28
N THR A 38 -7.01 6.06 8.86
CA THR A 38 -5.69 6.21 9.47
C THR A 38 -4.63 5.60 8.57
N SER A 39 -3.55 6.34 8.31
CA SER A 39 -2.43 5.84 7.51
C SER A 39 -1.13 6.56 7.85
N GLY A 40 -0.04 6.22 7.16
CA GLY A 40 1.29 6.68 7.51
C GLY A 40 1.83 7.82 6.66
N LEU A 41 1.04 8.43 5.79
CA LEU A 41 1.46 9.48 4.87
C LEU A 41 2.61 9.06 3.92
N ALA A 42 2.92 7.76 3.81
CA ALA A 42 3.93 7.27 2.88
C ALA A 42 3.49 7.46 1.43
N ARG A 43 4.44 7.37 0.49
CA ARG A 43 4.11 7.31 -0.94
C ARG A 43 3.20 6.11 -1.23
N GLY A 44 2.50 6.15 -2.36
CA GLY A 44 1.69 5.04 -2.84
C GLY A 44 0.37 4.90 -2.09
N ILE A 45 0.09 3.73 -1.56
CA ILE A 45 -1.21 3.36 -0.96
C ILE A 45 -1.63 4.32 0.15
N ASP A 46 -0.72 4.69 1.05
CA ASP A 46 -1.03 5.61 2.16
C ASP A 46 -1.53 6.97 1.64
N GLY A 47 -0.81 7.53 0.65
CA GLY A 47 -1.19 8.80 0.02
C GLY A 47 -2.56 8.74 -0.66
N ALA A 48 -2.82 7.68 -1.42
CA ALA A 48 -4.09 7.45 -2.10
C ALA A 48 -5.25 7.29 -1.09
N ALA A 49 -5.02 6.58 0.01
CA ALA A 49 -6.00 6.42 1.08
C ALA A 49 -6.38 7.77 1.73
N HIS A 50 -5.40 8.63 2.03
CA HIS A 50 -5.69 9.97 2.54
C HIS A 50 -6.48 10.79 1.54
N GLN A 51 -6.13 10.73 0.25
CA GLN A 51 -6.83 11.46 -0.81
C GLN A 51 -8.28 10.99 -0.97
N GLY A 52 -8.53 9.68 -0.94
CA GLY A 52 -9.88 9.10 -1.00
C GLY A 52 -10.75 9.57 0.16
N ALA A 53 -10.24 9.52 1.39
CA ALA A 53 -10.96 10.02 2.57
C ALA A 53 -11.28 11.51 2.46
N LEU A 54 -10.32 12.32 1.98
CA LEU A 54 -10.53 13.76 1.78
C LEU A 54 -11.54 14.07 0.68
N ALA A 55 -11.65 13.24 -0.36
CA ALA A 55 -12.61 13.40 -1.44
C ALA A 55 -14.05 13.15 -0.96
N ALA A 56 -14.25 12.19 -0.05
CA ALA A 56 -15.53 11.96 0.62
C ALA A 56 -15.85 12.99 1.71
N ASN A 57 -15.04 14.05 1.86
CA ASN A 57 -15.11 14.97 3.00
C ASN A 57 -15.04 14.25 4.37
N GLY A 58 -14.47 13.06 4.40
CA GLY A 58 -14.26 12.28 5.59
C GLY A 58 -13.02 12.71 6.39
N THR A 59 -12.92 12.18 7.60
CA THR A 59 -11.78 12.44 8.49
C THR A 59 -10.64 11.51 8.16
N THR A 60 -9.40 12.05 8.11
CA THR A 60 -8.21 11.22 7.99
C THR A 60 -7.12 11.61 8.98
N ILE A 61 -6.37 10.61 9.46
CA ILE A 61 -5.33 10.74 10.46
C ILE A 61 -4.03 10.24 9.87
N ALA A 62 -3.07 11.12 9.71
CA ALA A 62 -1.73 10.75 9.26
C ALA A 62 -0.79 10.60 10.46
N VAL A 63 -0.32 9.39 10.70
CA VAL A 63 0.69 9.13 11.73
C VAL A 63 2.08 9.26 11.10
N LEU A 64 2.98 10.02 11.70
CA LEU A 64 4.27 10.36 11.10
C LEU A 64 5.42 9.57 11.71
N GLY A 65 6.43 9.24 10.91
CA GLY A 65 7.72 8.68 11.36
C GLY A 65 8.79 9.75 11.57
N SER A 66 8.37 11.02 11.68
CA SER A 66 9.21 12.20 11.95
C SER A 66 8.47 13.12 12.90
N GLY A 67 9.12 14.17 13.39
CA GLY A 67 8.45 15.24 14.14
C GLY A 67 7.53 16.04 13.23
N LEU A 68 6.59 16.77 13.82
CA LEU A 68 5.56 17.54 13.12
C LEU A 68 6.12 18.70 12.27
N ASP A 69 7.31 19.21 12.62
CA ASP A 69 7.99 20.26 11.86
C ASP A 69 8.67 19.69 10.58
N ASN A 70 8.82 18.38 10.49
CA ASN A 70 9.54 17.70 9.42
C ASN A 70 8.65 16.68 8.71
N ILE A 71 7.68 17.17 7.94
CA ILE A 71 6.76 16.30 7.18
C ILE A 71 7.53 15.49 6.14
N TYR A 72 7.41 14.18 6.23
CA TYR A 72 8.04 13.24 5.29
C TYR A 72 7.01 12.23 4.76
N PRO A 73 7.03 11.92 3.43
CA PRO A 73 7.93 12.43 2.39
C PRO A 73 7.58 13.86 1.94
N ASN A 74 8.58 14.59 1.46
CA ASN A 74 8.41 16.00 1.03
C ASN A 74 7.33 16.18 -0.03
N CYS A 75 7.13 15.17 -0.91
CA CYS A 75 6.08 15.22 -1.94
C CYS A 75 4.66 15.20 -1.35
N HIS A 76 4.48 14.84 -0.08
CA HIS A 76 3.18 14.84 0.61
C HIS A 76 2.98 16.02 1.56
N GLN A 77 3.84 17.05 1.51
CA GLN A 77 3.64 18.28 2.31
C GLN A 77 2.30 18.94 2.02
N SER A 78 1.93 19.09 0.73
CA SER A 78 0.64 19.65 0.34
C SER A 78 -0.54 18.80 0.81
N LEU A 79 -0.40 17.48 0.74
CA LEU A 79 -1.42 16.55 1.25
C LEU A 79 -1.59 16.69 2.78
N ALA A 80 -0.50 16.76 3.53
CA ALA A 80 -0.53 16.98 4.97
C ALA A 80 -1.23 18.29 5.34
N GLN A 81 -0.94 19.38 4.63
CA GLN A 81 -1.66 20.65 4.82
C GLN A 81 -3.15 20.54 4.49
N THR A 82 -3.51 19.80 3.45
CA THR A 82 -4.91 19.58 3.07
C THR A 82 -5.65 18.77 4.13
N ILE A 83 -4.99 17.75 4.72
CA ILE A 83 -5.53 16.97 5.85
C ILE A 83 -5.90 17.92 6.99
N LEU A 84 -4.98 18.79 7.41
CA LEU A 84 -5.23 19.76 8.50
C LEU A 84 -6.35 20.76 8.15
N LYS A 85 -6.33 21.32 6.93
CA LYS A 85 -7.35 22.28 6.47
C LYS A 85 -8.76 21.68 6.45
N LYS A 86 -8.90 20.39 6.20
CA LYS A 86 -10.17 19.66 6.20
C LYS A 86 -10.54 19.03 7.55
N GLY A 87 -9.87 19.41 8.63
CA GLY A 87 -10.17 18.96 10.00
C GLY A 87 -9.64 17.58 10.34
N GLY A 88 -8.76 17.01 9.52
CA GLY A 88 -7.99 15.80 9.85
C GLY A 88 -6.85 16.08 10.82
N VAL A 89 -6.05 15.07 11.13
CA VAL A 89 -4.99 15.15 12.17
C VAL A 89 -3.66 14.64 11.62
N LEU A 90 -2.57 15.32 11.97
CA LEU A 90 -1.22 14.80 11.90
C LEU A 90 -0.78 14.41 13.31
N LEU A 91 -0.35 13.18 13.50
CA LEU A 91 0.06 12.63 14.78
C LEU A 91 1.51 12.14 14.72
N SER A 92 2.30 12.43 15.75
CA SER A 92 3.65 11.91 15.90
C SER A 92 3.95 11.60 17.37
N GLU A 93 4.72 10.54 17.62
CA GLU A 93 5.32 10.26 18.95
C GLU A 93 6.71 10.87 19.11
N PHE A 94 7.24 11.49 18.06
CA PHE A 94 8.57 12.09 18.07
C PHE A 94 8.50 13.58 18.40
N LEU A 95 9.59 14.12 18.95
CA LEU A 95 9.70 15.56 19.19
C LEU A 95 9.49 16.34 17.88
N PRO A 96 8.89 17.54 17.93
CA PRO A 96 8.52 18.31 16.74
C PRO A 96 9.65 18.47 15.71
N CYS A 97 10.87 18.75 16.18
CA CYS A 97 12.06 18.93 15.34
C CYS A 97 12.73 17.63 14.85
N SER A 98 12.22 16.45 15.24
CA SER A 98 12.85 15.18 14.89
C SER A 98 12.85 14.93 13.38
N LEU A 99 14.03 14.69 12.81
CA LEU A 99 14.18 14.32 11.42
C LEU A 99 13.70 12.87 11.16
N PRO A 100 13.27 12.56 9.93
CA PRO A 100 12.89 11.20 9.57
C PRO A 100 14.11 10.28 9.62
N LYS A 101 13.98 9.14 10.31
CA LYS A 101 14.99 8.08 10.37
C LYS A 101 14.35 6.75 10.00
N ALA A 102 15.10 5.85 9.35
CA ALA A 102 14.59 4.56 8.91
C ALA A 102 13.92 3.76 10.04
N ALA A 103 14.53 3.73 11.23
CA ALA A 103 14.02 3.03 12.41
C ALA A 103 12.71 3.62 12.97
N HIS A 104 12.36 4.86 12.64
CA HIS A 104 11.14 5.49 13.14
C HIS A 104 9.88 4.94 12.44
N PHE A 105 9.97 4.53 11.17
CA PHE A 105 8.82 4.10 10.40
C PHE A 105 8.22 2.77 10.89
N PRO A 106 8.99 1.70 11.13
CA PRO A 106 8.46 0.50 11.75
C PRO A 106 7.86 0.76 13.13
N ARG A 107 8.56 1.51 13.96
CA ARG A 107 8.10 1.85 15.32
C ARG A 107 6.77 2.61 15.32
N ARG A 108 6.60 3.58 14.40
CA ARG A 108 5.37 4.33 14.23
C ARG A 108 4.18 3.45 13.84
N ASN A 109 4.39 2.36 13.06
CA ASN A 109 3.31 1.54 12.52
C ASN A 109 2.42 0.92 13.62
N ARG A 110 2.95 0.66 14.82
CA ARG A 110 2.15 0.22 15.98
C ARG A 110 1.06 1.20 16.38
N ILE A 111 1.26 2.49 16.10
CA ILE A 111 0.27 3.53 16.41
C ILE A 111 -0.84 3.50 15.36
N ILE A 112 -0.50 3.29 14.09
CA ILE A 112 -1.49 3.16 13.01
C ILE A 112 -2.46 2.00 13.33
N SER A 113 -1.93 0.81 13.64
CA SER A 113 -2.75 -0.34 14.00
C SER A 113 -3.49 -0.13 15.32
N GLY A 114 -2.82 0.45 16.33
CA GLY A 114 -3.39 0.66 17.66
C GLY A 114 -4.61 1.58 17.70
N LEU A 115 -4.64 2.61 16.87
CA LEU A 115 -5.76 3.54 16.74
C LEU A 115 -6.93 2.94 15.96
N SER A 116 -6.71 1.88 15.18
CA SER A 116 -7.68 1.35 14.22
C SER A 116 -8.41 0.13 14.75
N LEU A 117 -9.64 -0.08 14.29
CA LEU A 117 -10.42 -1.29 14.54
C LEU A 117 -9.85 -2.47 13.75
N GLY A 118 -9.28 -2.19 12.58
CA GLY A 118 -8.65 -3.17 11.70
C GLY A 118 -7.69 -2.49 10.72
N VAL A 119 -6.86 -3.29 10.09
CA VAL A 119 -5.85 -2.86 9.11
C VAL A 119 -6.13 -3.51 7.77
N ILE A 120 -6.32 -2.70 6.74
CA ILE A 120 -6.50 -3.12 5.35
C ILE A 120 -5.16 -3.02 4.63
N VAL A 121 -4.69 -4.13 4.08
CA VAL A 121 -3.45 -4.19 3.30
C VAL A 121 -3.78 -4.29 1.82
N ILE A 122 -3.39 -3.25 1.08
CA ILE A 122 -3.56 -3.16 -0.37
C ILE A 122 -2.18 -3.18 -1.00
N GLU A 123 -1.89 -4.23 -1.77
CA GLU A 123 -0.59 -4.50 -2.37
C GLU A 123 0.59 -4.43 -1.37
N ALA A 124 1.22 -5.55 -1.17
CA ALA A 124 2.43 -5.69 -0.37
C ALA A 124 3.33 -6.79 -0.94
N SER A 125 4.61 -6.50 -1.16
CA SER A 125 5.60 -7.56 -1.36
C SER A 125 5.91 -8.26 -0.03
N LEU A 126 6.54 -9.43 -0.07
CA LEU A 126 6.91 -10.17 1.15
C LEU A 126 7.84 -9.41 2.09
N LYS A 127 8.58 -8.41 1.58
CA LYS A 127 9.50 -7.57 2.37
C LYS A 127 8.90 -6.18 2.66
N SER A 128 7.60 -5.98 2.44
CA SER A 128 6.95 -4.69 2.63
C SER A 128 6.85 -4.30 4.11
N GLY A 129 7.17 -3.05 4.43
CA GLY A 129 6.96 -2.50 5.76
C GLY A 129 5.48 -2.44 6.20
N SER A 130 4.53 -2.54 5.27
CA SER A 130 3.10 -2.64 5.58
C SER A 130 2.73 -3.95 6.30
N LEU A 131 3.50 -5.03 6.07
CA LEU A 131 3.32 -6.30 6.79
C LEU A 131 3.66 -6.15 8.28
N ILE A 132 4.56 -5.24 8.65
CA ILE A 132 4.84 -4.90 10.06
C ILE A 132 3.59 -4.29 10.71
N THR A 133 2.86 -3.45 10.00
CA THR A 133 1.61 -2.87 10.50
C THR A 133 0.55 -3.95 10.73
N ALA A 134 0.44 -4.90 9.81
CA ALA A 134 -0.45 -6.07 9.95
C ALA A 134 -0.05 -6.94 11.15
N ALA A 135 1.26 -7.18 11.36
CA ALA A 135 1.76 -7.91 12.51
C ALA A 135 1.39 -7.23 13.83
N TYR A 136 1.63 -5.92 13.94
CA TYR A 136 1.21 -5.15 15.12
C TYR A 136 -0.32 -5.18 15.33
N ALA A 137 -1.10 -5.14 14.26
CA ALA A 137 -2.55 -5.27 14.36
C ALA A 137 -2.96 -6.58 15.03
N LEU A 138 -2.36 -7.70 14.63
CA LEU A 138 -2.61 -9.02 15.21
C LEU A 138 -2.18 -9.09 16.68
N GLU A 139 -0.99 -8.60 17.02
CA GLU A 139 -0.51 -8.53 18.41
C GLU A 139 -1.46 -7.70 19.30
N GLN A 140 -2.05 -6.65 18.74
CA GLN A 140 -3.00 -5.77 19.44
C GLN A 140 -4.44 -6.29 19.41
N GLY A 141 -4.69 -7.47 18.83
CA GLY A 141 -6.03 -8.05 18.72
C GLY A 141 -6.95 -7.30 17.78
N ARG A 142 -6.39 -6.66 16.74
CA ARG A 142 -7.12 -5.98 15.68
C ARG A 142 -7.31 -6.90 14.49
N GLU A 143 -8.36 -6.66 13.70
CA GLU A 143 -8.56 -7.39 12.46
C GLU A 143 -7.56 -7.01 11.38
N VAL A 144 -7.19 -7.99 10.57
CA VAL A 144 -6.35 -7.78 9.38
C VAL A 144 -7.14 -8.23 8.16
N PHE A 145 -7.27 -7.30 7.23
CA PHE A 145 -7.92 -7.49 5.95
C PHE A 145 -6.86 -7.41 4.85
N ALA A 146 -6.95 -8.29 3.86
CA ALA A 146 -6.03 -8.27 2.74
C ALA A 146 -6.78 -8.43 1.41
N LEU A 147 -6.40 -7.60 0.42
CA LEU A 147 -6.92 -7.76 -0.92
C LEU A 147 -6.20 -8.91 -1.63
N PRO A 148 -6.93 -9.79 -2.33
CA PRO A 148 -6.34 -10.74 -3.26
C PRO A 148 -5.80 -9.99 -4.48
N GLY A 149 -4.91 -10.64 -5.23
CA GLY A 149 -4.40 -10.09 -6.49
C GLY A 149 -3.80 -11.18 -7.36
N SER A 150 -3.26 -10.80 -8.51
CA SER A 150 -2.65 -11.75 -9.42
C SER A 150 -1.44 -12.44 -8.78
N ILE A 151 -1.34 -13.77 -8.91
CA ILE A 151 -0.18 -14.55 -8.48
C ILE A 151 1.11 -14.16 -9.23
N ARG A 152 0.99 -13.51 -10.38
CA ARG A 152 2.10 -12.98 -11.17
C ARG A 152 2.58 -11.62 -10.68
N ASN A 153 1.77 -10.90 -9.87
CA ASN A 153 2.15 -9.62 -9.30
C ASN A 153 2.93 -9.84 -8.00
N SER A 154 4.20 -9.45 -7.97
CA SER A 154 5.04 -9.52 -6.77
C SER A 154 4.48 -8.71 -5.59
N LEU A 155 3.71 -7.65 -5.88
CA LEU A 155 3.05 -6.82 -4.87
C LEU A 155 1.82 -7.49 -4.24
N SER A 156 1.31 -8.59 -4.79
CA SER A 156 0.23 -9.38 -4.18
C SER A 156 0.73 -10.46 -3.22
N GLN A 157 2.03 -10.80 -3.27
CA GLN A 157 2.58 -11.91 -2.50
C GLN A 157 2.46 -11.71 -0.99
N GLY A 158 2.62 -10.48 -0.49
CA GLY A 158 2.44 -10.16 0.93
C GLY A 158 0.99 -10.29 1.37
N CYS A 159 0.05 -9.82 0.55
CA CYS A 159 -1.39 -10.03 0.82
C CYS A 159 -1.75 -11.51 0.83
N HIS A 160 -1.23 -12.30 -0.13
CA HIS A 160 -1.44 -13.74 -0.15
C HIS A 160 -0.85 -14.45 1.08
N ALA A 161 0.31 -14.00 1.58
CA ALA A 161 0.87 -14.52 2.82
C ALA A 161 -0.05 -14.24 4.00
N LEU A 162 -0.55 -13.01 4.14
CA LEU A 162 -1.52 -12.65 5.19
C LEU A 162 -2.81 -13.48 5.10
N LEU A 163 -3.36 -13.68 3.89
CA LEU A 163 -4.56 -14.51 3.68
C LEU A 163 -4.33 -15.96 4.10
N LYS A 164 -3.18 -16.55 3.76
CA LYS A 164 -2.80 -17.91 4.19
C LYS A 164 -2.63 -18.02 5.70
N GLU A 165 -2.28 -16.94 6.37
CA GLU A 165 -2.13 -16.84 7.82
C GLU A 165 -3.45 -16.51 8.53
N GLY A 166 -4.56 -16.34 7.79
CA GLY A 166 -5.91 -16.17 8.33
C GLY A 166 -6.41 -14.73 8.34
N ALA A 167 -5.75 -13.80 7.63
CA ALA A 167 -6.34 -12.49 7.39
C ALA A 167 -7.64 -12.63 6.57
N THR A 168 -8.60 -11.76 6.83
CA THR A 168 -9.87 -11.77 6.13
C THR A 168 -9.68 -11.28 4.70
N LEU A 169 -10.07 -12.11 3.71
CA LEU A 169 -10.11 -11.70 2.31
C LEU A 169 -11.22 -10.68 2.13
N ILE A 170 -10.89 -9.58 1.44
CA ILE A 170 -11.86 -8.54 1.08
C ILE A 170 -11.76 -8.22 -0.39
N GLU A 171 -12.91 -8.03 -1.04
CA GLU A 171 -13.04 -7.59 -2.43
C GLU A 171 -13.75 -6.23 -2.52
N ASN A 172 -14.47 -5.84 -1.45
CA ASN A 172 -15.24 -4.61 -1.35
C ASN A 172 -15.31 -4.10 0.10
N CYS A 173 -15.86 -2.90 0.29
CA CYS A 173 -15.98 -2.29 1.62
C CYS A 173 -17.01 -2.96 2.51
N GLU A 174 -17.97 -3.69 1.95
CA GLU A 174 -18.97 -4.44 2.73
C GLU A 174 -18.31 -5.59 3.50
N ASP A 175 -17.34 -6.28 2.88
CA ASP A 175 -16.57 -7.35 3.54
C ASP A 175 -15.85 -6.83 4.78
N VAL A 176 -15.31 -5.60 4.73
CA VAL A 176 -14.67 -4.95 5.88
C VAL A 176 -15.68 -4.71 7.00
N VAL A 177 -16.84 -4.17 6.67
CA VAL A 177 -17.89 -3.87 7.66
C VAL A 177 -18.42 -5.16 8.30
N GLN A 178 -18.63 -6.21 7.51
CA GLN A 178 -19.05 -7.52 8.01
C GLN A 178 -17.98 -8.13 8.91
N GLY A 179 -16.71 -8.13 8.51
CA GLY A 179 -15.60 -8.63 9.32
C GLY A 179 -15.50 -7.95 10.68
N LEU A 180 -15.72 -6.63 10.74
CA LEU A 180 -15.76 -5.90 12.01
C LEU A 180 -16.99 -6.21 12.86
N SER A 181 -18.14 -6.51 12.23
CA SER A 181 -19.40 -6.82 12.94
C SER A 181 -19.32 -8.15 13.67
N PHE A 182 -18.59 -9.12 13.14
CA PHE A 182 -18.35 -10.41 13.82
C PHE A 182 -17.66 -10.25 15.17
N LEU A 183 -16.81 -9.23 15.35
CA LEU A 183 -16.14 -8.95 16.62
C LEU A 183 -17.07 -8.41 17.71
N SER A 184 -18.16 -7.77 17.30
CA SER A 184 -19.15 -7.20 18.23
C SER A 184 -20.03 -8.28 18.86
N ASN A 185 -20.04 -9.50 18.32
CA ASN A 185 -20.85 -10.62 18.80
C ASN A 185 -20.08 -11.50 19.79
N PRO A 186 -20.52 -11.63 21.07
CA PRO A 186 -19.79 -12.39 22.10
C PRO A 186 -19.70 -13.90 21.79
N ILE A 187 -20.53 -14.43 20.89
CA ILE A 187 -20.54 -15.84 20.51
C ILE A 187 -19.40 -16.18 19.55
N SER A 188 -19.00 -15.27 18.67
CA SER A 188 -17.92 -15.48 17.69
C SER A 188 -16.52 -15.45 18.31
N LYS A 189 -16.33 -14.78 19.46
CA LYS A 189 -15.05 -14.81 20.21
C LYS A 189 -14.61 -16.21 20.64
N ARG A 190 -15.52 -17.18 20.69
CA ARG A 190 -15.21 -18.59 21.03
C ARG A 190 -14.71 -19.42 19.85
N MET A 191 -14.93 -19.00 18.60
CA MET A 191 -14.48 -19.74 17.40
C MET A 191 -13.12 -19.31 16.84
N VAL A 192 -12.55 -18.20 17.28
CA VAL A 192 -11.21 -17.73 16.86
C VAL A 192 -10.14 -18.42 17.72
N GLY A 193 -10.17 -19.76 17.76
CA GLY A 193 -9.24 -20.60 18.52
C GLY A 193 -7.87 -20.83 17.87
N ASN A 194 -7.53 -20.18 16.74
CA ASN A 194 -6.28 -20.44 16.02
C ASN A 194 -5.21 -19.33 16.16
N LYS A 195 -5.26 -18.56 17.26
CA LYS A 195 -4.25 -17.55 17.59
C LYS A 195 -2.82 -18.12 17.74
N ALA A 196 -2.68 -19.40 18.03
CA ALA A 196 -1.37 -20.04 18.29
C ALA A 196 -0.53 -20.30 17.02
N LEU A 197 -1.14 -20.39 15.84
CA LEU A 197 -0.42 -20.56 14.57
C LEU A 197 0.20 -19.25 14.06
N PHE A 198 -0.48 -18.13 14.29
CA PHE A 198 -0.03 -16.80 13.93
C PHE A 198 1.24 -16.36 14.68
N ASP A 199 1.36 -16.72 15.97
CA ASP A 199 2.42 -16.21 16.85
C ASP A 199 3.85 -16.61 16.41
N LYS A 200 4.03 -17.77 15.78
CA LYS A 200 5.35 -18.24 15.29
C LYS A 200 5.72 -17.62 13.92
N SER A 201 4.76 -17.47 13.02
CA SER A 201 5.01 -16.94 11.67
C SER A 201 5.21 -15.44 11.69
N THR A 202 4.44 -14.71 12.51
CA THR A 202 4.51 -13.26 12.64
C THR A 202 5.83 -12.81 13.26
N LYS A 203 6.32 -13.49 14.29
CA LYS A 203 7.65 -13.23 14.88
C LYS A 203 8.77 -13.42 13.85
N LYS A 204 8.62 -14.41 12.97
CA LYS A 204 9.60 -14.67 11.89
C LYS A 204 9.53 -13.58 10.80
N LEU A 205 8.34 -13.07 10.45
CA LEU A 205 8.17 -11.97 9.50
C LEU A 205 8.74 -10.66 10.05
N VAL A 206 8.43 -10.31 11.29
CA VAL A 206 8.95 -9.11 11.97
C VAL A 206 10.47 -9.19 12.09
N SER A 207 11.02 -10.29 12.56
CA SER A 207 12.48 -10.46 12.70
C SER A 207 13.21 -10.43 11.36
N THR A 208 12.62 -10.96 10.28
CA THR A 208 13.21 -10.93 8.94
C THR A 208 13.21 -9.51 8.35
N VAL A 209 12.19 -8.72 8.63
CA VAL A 209 12.10 -7.33 8.16
C VAL A 209 12.97 -6.39 9.01
N GLU A 210 13.05 -6.61 10.32
CA GLU A 210 13.94 -5.86 11.22
C GLU A 210 15.42 -6.13 10.92
N GLN A 211 15.82 -7.37 10.68
CA GLN A 211 17.19 -7.71 10.28
C GLN A 211 17.57 -7.17 8.89
N GLY A 212 16.59 -6.99 7.98
CA GLY A 212 16.84 -6.34 6.68
C GLY A 212 17.11 -4.83 6.76
N HIS A 213 16.84 -4.19 7.90
CA HIS A 213 17.06 -2.75 8.12
C HIS A 213 18.39 -2.40 8.79
N GLU A 214 19.14 -3.36 9.37
CA GLU A 214 20.45 -3.10 10.00
C GLU A 214 21.60 -2.89 9.00
N PHE A 215 21.41 -3.17 7.71
CA PHE A 215 22.50 -3.09 6.72
C PHE A 215 22.57 -1.76 5.93
N ILE A 216 21.85 -0.70 6.32
CA ILE A 216 21.98 0.62 5.67
C ILE A 216 22.32 1.69 6.70
N GLY A 217 23.52 1.59 7.25
CA GLY A 217 24.12 2.66 8.03
C GLY A 217 25.55 2.92 7.51
N HIS A 218 25.77 4.13 7.00
CA HIS A 218 26.98 4.76 6.49
C HIS A 218 27.18 4.68 4.97
N ASN A 219 26.62 5.66 4.26
CA ASN A 219 27.45 6.44 3.31
C ASN A 219 26.81 7.82 3.04
N LYS A 220 27.57 8.85 3.25
CA LYS A 220 27.28 10.24 2.89
C LYS A 220 27.38 10.40 1.37
N GLY A 221 26.37 11.01 0.79
CA GLY A 221 26.48 11.71 -0.48
C GLY A 221 26.22 10.86 -1.73
N GLN A 222 25.19 11.28 -2.42
CA GLN A 222 24.74 10.96 -3.77
C GLN A 222 23.50 10.06 -3.83
N ASP A 223 22.39 10.71 -4.23
CA ASP A 223 21.20 10.07 -4.74
C ASP A 223 21.53 9.24 -5.99
N ARG A 224 21.94 7.99 -5.77
CA ARG A 224 21.90 6.93 -6.76
C ARG A 224 21.23 5.74 -6.10
N VAL A 225 19.92 5.64 -6.34
CA VAL A 225 19.14 4.44 -6.05
C VAL A 225 19.64 3.32 -6.95
N LEU A 226 20.54 2.49 -6.42
CA LEU A 226 20.85 1.20 -7.02
C LEU A 226 19.99 0.15 -6.30
N ASN A 227 18.87 -0.21 -6.94
CA ASN A 227 18.11 -1.40 -6.64
C ASN A 227 19.01 -2.63 -6.85
N LYS A 228 19.49 -3.25 -5.78
CA LYS A 228 19.84 -4.67 -5.82
C LYS A 228 18.55 -5.43 -5.55
N THR A 229 17.87 -5.75 -6.62
CA THR A 229 16.73 -6.68 -6.62
C THR A 229 17.22 -8.09 -6.86
N ASP A 230 16.67 -8.96 -6.05
CA ASP A 230 16.52 -10.40 -6.14
C ASP A 230 17.05 -11.08 -7.41
N GLU A 231 17.92 -12.05 -7.16
CA GLU A 231 18.32 -13.09 -8.10
C GLU A 231 17.11 -13.97 -8.46
N LEU A 232 16.43 -13.60 -9.50
CA LEU A 232 15.55 -14.46 -10.28
C LEU A 232 16.16 -14.57 -11.67
N ASN A 233 16.47 -15.80 -12.05
CA ASN A 233 16.91 -16.35 -13.31
C ASN A 233 17.31 -15.32 -14.41
N PRO A 234 18.59 -15.24 -14.83
CA PRO A 234 19.07 -14.19 -15.75
C PRO A 234 18.52 -14.25 -17.18
N ALA A 235 17.70 -15.22 -17.52
CA ALA A 235 17.24 -15.45 -18.89
C ALA A 235 15.97 -14.71 -19.32
N GLN A 236 15.34 -13.90 -18.47
CA GLN A 236 14.07 -13.21 -18.78
C GLN A 236 13.95 -11.75 -18.28
N ARG A 237 15.06 -11.02 -18.07
CA ARG A 237 14.99 -9.58 -17.87
C ARG A 237 15.04 -8.89 -19.24
N LEU A 238 13.87 -8.53 -19.76
CA LEU A 238 13.78 -7.48 -20.78
C LEU A 238 14.29 -6.19 -20.12
N ASP A 239 15.42 -5.67 -20.62
CA ASP A 239 16.05 -4.45 -20.07
C ASP A 239 15.16 -3.23 -20.34
N ILE A 240 14.30 -2.90 -19.37
CA ILE A 240 13.47 -1.67 -19.37
C ILE A 240 14.34 -0.42 -19.50
N ALA A 241 15.63 -0.50 -19.15
CA ALA A 241 16.60 0.59 -19.28
C ALA A 241 16.88 1.04 -20.74
N THR A 242 16.45 0.26 -21.73
CA THR A 242 16.61 0.60 -23.15
C THR A 242 15.41 1.35 -23.74
N LEU A 243 14.31 1.45 -23.00
CA LEU A 243 13.09 2.13 -23.43
C LEU A 243 13.19 3.66 -23.23
N ASP A 244 12.47 4.42 -24.06
CA ASP A 244 12.33 5.84 -23.84
C ASP A 244 11.50 6.15 -22.58
N SER A 245 11.62 7.36 -22.05
CA SER A 245 10.95 7.76 -20.80
C SER A 245 9.42 7.70 -20.89
N GLN A 246 8.84 7.79 -22.09
CA GLN A 246 7.39 7.68 -22.32
C GLN A 246 6.94 6.22 -22.40
N ASP A 247 7.77 5.34 -22.97
CA ASP A 247 7.51 3.91 -23.04
C ASP A 247 7.64 3.25 -21.65
N ILE A 248 8.61 3.68 -20.85
CA ILE A 248 8.70 3.27 -19.43
C ILE A 248 7.41 3.62 -18.68
N LYS A 249 6.92 4.86 -18.80
CA LYS A 249 5.66 5.28 -18.17
C LYS A 249 4.47 4.46 -18.67
N LEU A 250 4.44 4.14 -19.96
CA LEU A 250 3.36 3.35 -20.55
C LEU A 250 3.36 1.91 -20.02
N VAL A 251 4.53 1.27 -19.90
CA VAL A 251 4.69 -0.06 -19.31
C VAL A 251 4.36 -0.04 -17.80
N GLU A 252 4.68 1.04 -17.09
CA GLU A 252 4.29 1.22 -15.69
C GLU A 252 2.77 1.43 -15.51
N CYS A 253 2.11 2.11 -16.47
CA CYS A 253 0.67 2.28 -16.49
C CYS A 253 -0.11 0.99 -16.84
N LEU A 254 0.56 0.04 -17.50
CA LEU A 254 0.06 -1.30 -17.78
C LEU A 254 0.23 -2.15 -16.54
N GLY A 255 -0.57 -2.39 -15.68
CA GLY A 255 -0.41 -3.35 -14.58
C GLY A 255 -0.20 -4.78 -15.06
N PHE A 256 -0.21 -5.72 -14.14
CA PHE A 256 -0.18 -7.17 -14.42
C PHE A 256 -1.57 -7.73 -14.75
N GLU A 257 -2.58 -6.87 -14.81
CA GLU A 257 -3.96 -7.17 -15.17
C GLU A 257 -4.28 -6.57 -16.55
N THR A 258 -5.30 -7.12 -17.21
CA THR A 258 -5.74 -6.61 -18.52
C THR A 258 -6.19 -5.15 -18.40
N THR A 259 -5.51 -4.26 -19.12
CA THR A 259 -5.82 -2.83 -19.12
C THR A 259 -6.35 -2.43 -20.49
N SER A 260 -7.55 -1.84 -20.55
CA SER A 260 -8.16 -1.39 -21.80
C SER A 260 -7.45 -0.18 -22.37
N VAL A 261 -7.60 0.04 -23.69
CA VAL A 261 -7.06 1.22 -24.39
C VAL A 261 -7.60 2.52 -23.78
N ASP A 262 -8.89 2.56 -23.44
CA ASP A 262 -9.51 3.74 -22.85
C ASP A 262 -8.93 4.07 -21.47
N THR A 263 -8.68 3.05 -20.65
CA THR A 263 -8.00 3.21 -19.35
C THR A 263 -6.57 3.72 -19.54
N LEU A 264 -5.85 3.23 -20.55
CA LEU A 264 -4.51 3.72 -20.84
C LEU A 264 -4.49 5.16 -21.34
N ILE A 265 -5.48 5.58 -22.13
CA ILE A 265 -5.66 6.98 -22.54
C ILE A 265 -5.87 7.86 -21.31
N ALA A 266 -6.78 7.45 -20.42
CA ALA A 266 -7.08 8.20 -19.19
C ALA A 266 -5.85 8.32 -18.27
N ARG A 267 -5.03 7.26 -18.15
CA ARG A 267 -3.84 7.26 -17.29
C ARG A 267 -2.64 8.02 -17.89
N THR A 268 -2.47 7.96 -19.23
CA THR A 268 -1.28 8.52 -19.90
C THR A 268 -1.51 9.91 -20.49
N GLY A 269 -2.76 10.27 -20.76
CA GLY A 269 -3.13 11.49 -21.49
C GLY A 269 -2.70 11.49 -22.96
N LEU A 270 -2.24 10.34 -23.50
CA LEU A 270 -1.81 10.23 -24.88
C LEU A 270 -3.02 10.15 -25.83
N ARG A 271 -2.87 10.71 -27.02
CA ARG A 271 -3.85 10.53 -28.08
C ARG A 271 -3.83 9.07 -28.55
N VAL A 272 -4.99 8.57 -28.98
CA VAL A 272 -5.22 7.17 -29.38
C VAL A 272 -4.21 6.71 -30.43
N ASP A 273 -3.96 7.52 -31.45
CA ASP A 273 -3.03 7.25 -32.55
C ASP A 273 -1.59 7.00 -32.05
N LYS A 274 -1.11 7.86 -31.17
CA LYS A 274 0.22 7.75 -30.56
C LYS A 274 0.32 6.59 -29.57
N LEU A 275 -0.74 6.36 -28.79
CA LEU A 275 -0.79 5.27 -27.83
C LEU A 275 -0.72 3.91 -28.53
N LEU A 276 -1.54 3.69 -29.58
CA LEU A 276 -1.58 2.42 -30.31
C LEU A 276 -0.25 2.14 -31.02
N ALA A 277 0.40 3.15 -31.61
CA ALA A 277 1.71 2.99 -32.22
C ALA A 277 2.78 2.52 -31.22
N ARG A 278 2.78 3.10 -29.99
CA ARG A 278 3.71 2.71 -28.94
C ARG A 278 3.40 1.32 -28.37
N LEU A 279 2.11 1.00 -28.17
CA LEU A 279 1.70 -0.33 -27.73
C LEU A 279 2.13 -1.41 -28.72
N LEU A 280 1.98 -1.17 -30.02
CA LEU A 280 2.45 -2.10 -31.05
C LEU A 280 3.98 -2.30 -30.98
N THR A 281 4.73 -1.22 -30.80
CA THR A 281 6.20 -1.28 -30.65
C THR A 281 6.60 -2.09 -29.42
N LEU A 282 5.97 -1.85 -28.27
CA LEU A 282 6.23 -2.56 -27.02
C LEU A 282 5.82 -4.04 -27.10
N GLU A 283 4.78 -4.35 -27.84
CA GLU A 283 4.35 -5.74 -28.11
C GLU A 283 5.38 -6.48 -28.96
N LEU A 284 5.84 -5.88 -30.04
CA LEU A 284 6.87 -6.45 -30.92
C LEU A 284 8.20 -6.65 -30.16
N GLN A 285 8.52 -5.76 -29.23
CA GLN A 285 9.69 -5.87 -28.35
C GLN A 285 9.49 -6.88 -27.20
N GLY A 286 8.27 -7.42 -27.02
CA GLY A 286 7.96 -8.42 -26.03
C GLY A 286 7.69 -7.94 -24.62
N TYR A 287 7.58 -6.62 -24.39
CA TYR A 287 7.30 -6.05 -23.06
C TYR A 287 5.83 -6.20 -22.63
N ILE A 288 4.92 -6.30 -23.62
CA ILE A 288 3.49 -6.43 -23.39
C ILE A 288 2.88 -7.50 -24.29
N SER A 289 1.66 -7.92 -24.00
CA SER A 289 0.86 -8.79 -24.84
C SER A 289 -0.55 -8.26 -25.00
N VAL A 290 -1.11 -8.41 -26.20
CA VAL A 290 -2.54 -8.22 -26.44
C VAL A 290 -3.30 -9.41 -25.86
N VAL A 291 -4.37 -9.13 -25.16
CA VAL A 291 -5.31 -10.12 -24.61
C VAL A 291 -6.74 -9.65 -24.85
N PRO A 292 -7.74 -10.55 -24.80
CA PRO A 292 -9.13 -10.12 -24.89
C PRO A 292 -9.44 -9.03 -23.86
N GLY A 293 -9.89 -7.86 -24.32
CA GLY A 293 -10.22 -6.70 -23.47
C GLY A 293 -9.10 -5.67 -23.30
N GLY A 294 -7.88 -5.90 -23.81
CA GLY A 294 -6.81 -4.90 -23.73
C GLY A 294 -5.40 -5.45 -23.80
N TYR A 295 -4.52 -4.86 -23.01
CA TYR A 295 -3.09 -5.17 -22.97
C TYR A 295 -2.68 -5.57 -21.57
N VAL A 296 -1.66 -6.42 -21.47
CA VAL A 296 -1.07 -6.86 -20.20
C VAL A 296 0.45 -6.79 -20.29
N ARG A 297 1.09 -6.41 -19.21
CA ARG A 297 2.55 -6.47 -19.09
C ARG A 297 3.03 -7.91 -18.96
N LYS A 298 4.12 -8.27 -19.67
CA LYS A 298 4.80 -9.57 -19.55
C LYS A 298 5.75 -9.64 -18.38
#